data_5806904c537370f5443da469754a4c66
#
_entry.id   5806904c537370f5443da469754a4c66
#
_cell.length_a   1.000
_cell.length_b   1.000
_cell.length_c   1.000
_cell.angle_alpha   90.00
_cell.angle_beta   90.00
_cell.angle_gamma   90.00
#
_symmetry.space_group_name_H-M   'P 1'
#
loop_
_entity.id
_entity.type
_entity.pdbx_description
1 polymer ?
#
loop_
_entity_poly.entity_id
_entity_poly.type
_entity_poly.pdbx_seq_one_letter_code
_entity_poly.pdbx_strand_id
1 'polypeptide(L)'
;IDHYLGKETVQNLMVLRFGNAIFEPLWRAPYIKSVQITASETVGVGSRAGFYDGAGAMRDMVQNHLLQLLCIVAMEPPISLQADDVRDEKLKVLRSLRKMDLNAVRRDTVRGQYTAGVSEGTAVGGYLEEDGVPSQSTTETFVALRVHIDNARWANVPFFLRTGKRMQARRSQIIIEFADQPFS
;
A
#
# COMPACT_ATOMS: atom_id res chain seq x y z
N ILE A 1 16.51 9.72 -4.14
CA ILE A 1 15.68 8.70 -3.49
C ILE A 1 14.24 9.15 -3.61
N ASP A 2 13.44 8.44 -4.41
CA ASP A 2 12.02 8.76 -4.62
C ASP A 2 11.16 7.92 -3.66
N HIS A 3 11.10 8.33 -2.39
CA HIS A 3 10.28 7.67 -1.39
C HIS A 3 8.91 8.35 -1.28
N TYR A 4 7.85 7.54 -1.16
CA TYR A 4 6.47 8.05 -1.06
C TYR A 4 6.25 9.01 0.12
N LEU A 5 6.95 8.85 1.23
CA LEU A 5 6.92 9.81 2.35
C LEU A 5 7.41 11.22 1.98
N GLY A 6 8.26 11.35 0.96
CA GLY A 6 8.74 12.65 0.47
C GLY A 6 7.72 13.38 -0.41
N LYS A 7 6.61 12.75 -0.77
CA LYS A 7 5.58 13.40 -1.59
C LYS A 7 4.75 14.35 -0.73
N GLU A 8 4.57 15.56 -1.23
CA GLU A 8 3.77 16.62 -0.59
C GLU A 8 2.36 16.13 -0.23
N THR A 9 1.72 15.36 -1.11
CA THR A 9 0.40 14.78 -0.88
C THR A 9 0.33 13.85 0.34
N VAL A 10 1.42 13.16 0.67
CA VAL A 10 1.50 12.28 1.85
C VAL A 10 1.68 13.09 3.12
N GLN A 11 2.50 14.14 3.07
CA GLN A 11 2.66 15.07 4.20
C GLN A 11 1.36 15.82 4.48
N ASN A 12 0.64 16.24 3.43
CA ASN A 12 -0.66 16.88 3.54
C ASN A 12 -1.72 16.00 4.19
N LEU A 13 -1.60 14.67 4.14
CA LEU A 13 -2.53 13.77 4.82
C LEU A 13 -2.48 13.93 6.36
N MET A 14 -1.30 14.15 6.94
CA MET A 14 -1.19 14.42 8.38
C MET A 14 -1.85 15.76 8.74
N VAL A 15 -1.65 16.77 7.90
CA VAL A 15 -2.30 18.07 8.08
C VAL A 15 -3.82 17.96 7.94
N LEU A 16 -4.30 17.21 6.94
CA LEU A 16 -5.71 16.94 6.74
C LEU A 16 -6.34 16.28 7.97
N ARG A 17 -5.69 15.25 8.52
CA ARG A 17 -6.20 14.52 9.68
C ARG A 17 -6.12 15.33 10.97
N PHE A 18 -4.95 15.84 11.29
CA PHE A 18 -4.64 16.38 12.62
C PHE A 18 -4.80 17.89 12.71
N GLY A 19 -4.80 18.59 11.57
CA GLY A 19 -5.08 20.04 11.50
C GLY A 19 -6.56 20.38 11.33
N ASN A 20 -7.46 19.39 11.21
CA ASN A 20 -8.89 19.64 11.00
C ASN A 20 -9.75 18.91 12.05
N ALA A 21 -10.52 19.67 12.80
CA ALA A 21 -11.42 19.12 13.81
C ALA A 21 -12.54 18.22 13.24
N ILE A 22 -12.81 18.29 11.93
CA ILE A 22 -13.90 17.55 11.28
C ILE A 22 -13.51 16.08 11.03
N PHE A 23 -12.27 15.83 10.59
CA PHE A 23 -11.88 14.49 10.11
C PHE A 23 -11.54 13.53 11.24
N GLU A 24 -10.73 13.94 12.20
CA GLU A 24 -10.20 13.03 13.22
C GLU A 24 -11.28 12.31 14.05
N PRO A 25 -12.41 12.92 14.46
CA PRO A 25 -13.48 12.22 15.16
C PRO A 25 -14.11 11.08 14.33
N LEU A 26 -14.16 11.24 13.01
CA LEU A 26 -14.74 10.28 12.07
C LEU A 26 -13.69 9.26 11.54
N TRP A 27 -12.41 9.45 11.85
CA TRP A 27 -11.29 8.68 11.31
C TRP A 27 -11.06 7.37 12.10
N ARG A 28 -12.10 6.55 12.16
CA ARG A 28 -12.13 5.32 12.95
C ARG A 28 -13.32 4.44 12.60
N ALA A 29 -13.28 3.15 13.00
CA ALA A 29 -14.51 2.38 13.13
C ALA A 29 -15.43 3.07 14.14
N PRO A 30 -16.75 3.11 13.97
CA PRO A 30 -17.59 2.52 12.92
C PRO A 30 -17.83 3.44 11.70
N TYR A 31 -17.14 4.56 11.58
CA TYR A 31 -17.41 5.53 10.52
C TYR A 31 -16.71 5.21 9.19
N ILE A 32 -15.63 4.42 9.24
CA ILE A 32 -14.89 3.99 8.04
C ILE A 32 -15.20 2.54 7.73
N LYS A 33 -15.63 2.29 6.50
CA LYS A 33 -15.98 0.97 5.98
C LYS A 33 -14.77 0.23 5.46
N SER A 34 -13.89 0.93 4.74
CA SER A 34 -12.65 0.37 4.21
C SER A 34 -11.60 1.44 3.91
N VAL A 35 -10.34 1.02 3.83
CA VAL A 35 -9.23 1.84 3.36
C VAL A 35 -8.53 1.12 2.22
N GLN A 36 -8.26 1.82 1.11
CA GLN A 36 -7.55 1.26 -0.04
C GLN A 36 -6.32 2.12 -0.34
N ILE A 37 -5.14 1.51 -0.39
CA ILE A 37 -3.86 2.17 -0.68
C ILE A 37 -3.28 1.51 -1.93
N THR A 38 -3.16 2.29 -3.01
CA THR A 38 -2.66 1.80 -4.29
C THR A 38 -1.45 2.60 -4.74
N ALA A 39 -0.39 1.89 -5.11
CA ALA A 39 0.77 2.42 -5.80
C ALA A 39 1.03 1.57 -7.05
N SER A 40 0.64 2.04 -8.22
CA SER A 40 0.80 1.32 -9.49
C SER A 40 1.66 2.09 -10.47
N GLU A 41 2.41 1.35 -11.29
CA GLU A 41 3.32 1.86 -12.31
C GLU A 41 2.96 1.28 -13.67
N THR A 42 3.07 2.08 -14.74
CA THR A 42 2.90 1.62 -16.14
C THR A 42 4.18 0.98 -16.69
N VAL A 43 5.32 1.30 -16.10
CA VAL A 43 6.64 0.78 -16.52
C VAL A 43 6.90 -0.62 -16.01
N GLY A 44 7.75 -1.38 -16.72
CA GLY A 44 8.29 -2.67 -16.31
C GLY A 44 9.49 -2.52 -15.37
N VAL A 45 10.27 -3.59 -15.22
CA VAL A 45 11.49 -3.57 -14.38
C VAL A 45 12.66 -2.89 -15.08
N GLY A 46 12.73 -2.96 -16.43
CA GLY A 46 13.78 -2.35 -17.23
C GLY A 46 15.18 -2.70 -16.74
N SER A 47 16.09 -1.73 -16.69
CA SER A 47 17.48 -1.93 -16.23
C SER A 47 17.64 -2.37 -14.77
N ARG A 48 16.57 -2.40 -13.99
CA ARG A 48 16.58 -2.84 -12.58
C ARG A 48 16.26 -4.32 -12.40
N ALA A 49 16.13 -5.10 -13.47
CA ALA A 49 15.69 -6.50 -13.44
C ALA A 49 16.44 -7.36 -12.42
N GLY A 50 17.77 -7.33 -12.44
CA GLY A 50 18.59 -8.12 -11.50
C GLY A 50 18.39 -7.76 -10.03
N PHE A 51 18.23 -6.49 -9.71
CA PHE A 51 17.88 -6.05 -8.35
C PHE A 51 16.46 -6.45 -7.98
N TYR A 52 15.52 -6.19 -8.89
CA TYR A 52 14.10 -6.40 -8.65
C TYR A 52 13.77 -7.88 -8.45
N ASP A 53 14.42 -8.76 -9.19
CA ASP A 53 14.21 -10.21 -9.06
C ASP A 53 14.58 -10.75 -7.67
N GLY A 54 15.55 -10.15 -7.02
CA GLY A 54 15.89 -10.44 -5.62
C GLY A 54 14.96 -9.84 -4.56
N ALA A 55 14.17 -8.82 -4.93
CA ALA A 55 13.33 -8.08 -4.00
C ALA A 55 11.83 -8.40 -4.16
N GLY A 56 11.31 -8.29 -5.37
CA GLY A 56 9.88 -8.38 -5.68
C GLY A 56 9.05 -7.19 -5.18
N ALA A 57 7.79 -7.15 -5.57
CA ALA A 57 6.87 -6.09 -5.18
C ALA A 57 6.64 -6.03 -3.66
N MET A 58 6.76 -7.16 -2.95
CA MET A 58 6.61 -7.20 -1.50
C MET A 58 7.66 -6.35 -0.79
N ARG A 59 8.94 -6.53 -1.11
CA ARG A 59 10.03 -5.81 -0.43
C ARG A 59 10.23 -4.42 -1.01
N ASP A 60 10.18 -4.29 -2.35
CA ASP A 60 10.42 -3.00 -3.02
C ASP A 60 9.30 -1.99 -2.70
N MET A 61 8.04 -2.42 -2.68
CA MET A 61 6.90 -1.51 -2.58
C MET A 61 6.09 -1.67 -1.29
N VAL A 62 5.69 -2.89 -0.92
CA VAL A 62 4.80 -3.08 0.24
C VAL A 62 5.54 -2.77 1.53
N GLN A 63 6.63 -3.46 1.80
CA GLN A 63 7.39 -3.33 3.03
C GLN A 63 7.96 -1.92 3.22
N ASN A 64 8.35 -1.26 2.15
CA ASN A 64 8.95 0.07 2.19
C ASN A 64 7.91 1.19 2.12
N HIS A 65 7.15 1.26 1.01
CA HIS A 65 6.29 2.42 0.72
C HIS A 65 4.87 2.27 1.27
N LEU A 66 4.20 1.15 1.00
CA LEU A 66 2.78 0.99 1.34
C LEU A 66 2.54 0.88 2.84
N LEU A 67 3.45 0.22 3.59
CA LEU A 67 3.35 0.18 5.05
C LEU A 67 3.55 1.56 5.68
N GLN A 68 4.37 2.42 5.10
CA GLN A 68 4.50 3.81 5.58
C GLN A 68 3.21 4.61 5.37
N LEU A 69 2.57 4.46 4.19
CA LEU A 69 1.28 5.10 3.91
C LEU A 69 0.20 4.58 4.84
N LEU A 70 0.14 3.26 5.05
CA LEU A 70 -0.78 2.63 6.00
C LEU A 70 -0.59 3.19 7.40
N CYS A 71 0.65 3.33 7.87
CA CYS A 71 0.93 3.89 9.19
C CYS A 71 0.40 5.33 9.33
N ILE A 72 0.65 6.20 8.33
CA ILE A 72 0.17 7.59 8.35
C ILE A 72 -1.37 7.66 8.37
N VAL A 73 -2.02 6.77 7.61
CA VAL A 73 -3.50 6.69 7.61
C VAL A 73 -4.01 6.20 8.97
N ALA A 74 -3.32 5.23 9.58
CA ALA A 74 -3.89 4.47 10.70
C ALA A 74 -3.41 4.88 12.09
N MET A 75 -2.33 5.65 12.20
CA MET A 75 -1.75 6.03 13.49
C MET A 75 -2.66 6.96 14.31
N GLU A 76 -2.48 6.96 15.62
CA GLU A 76 -3.06 7.97 16.50
C GLU A 76 -2.39 9.34 16.25
N PRO A 77 -3.05 10.45 16.65
CA PRO A 77 -2.39 11.76 16.64
C PRO A 77 -1.11 11.72 17.49
N PRO A 78 0.07 12.05 16.89
CA PRO A 78 1.29 12.12 17.67
C PRO A 78 1.26 13.31 18.62
N ILE A 79 2.00 13.25 19.72
CA ILE A 79 2.10 14.34 20.71
C ILE A 79 2.77 15.60 20.12
N SER A 80 3.61 15.40 19.09
CA SER A 80 4.20 16.46 18.27
C SER A 80 4.53 15.94 16.87
N LEU A 81 4.85 16.85 15.94
CA LEU A 81 5.30 16.48 14.59
C LEU A 81 6.80 16.18 14.51
N GLN A 82 7.48 16.04 15.64
CA GLN A 82 8.85 15.60 15.67
C GLN A 82 8.98 14.15 15.16
N ALA A 83 10.11 13.85 14.52
CA ALA A 83 10.30 12.58 13.83
C ALA A 83 10.10 11.35 14.74
N ASP A 84 10.56 11.43 15.98
CA ASP A 84 10.48 10.33 16.94
C ASP A 84 9.03 10.09 17.41
N ASP A 85 8.28 11.14 17.70
CA ASP A 85 6.87 11.04 18.11
C ASP A 85 6.02 10.41 16.99
N VAL A 86 6.24 10.84 15.74
CA VAL A 86 5.58 10.25 14.57
C VAL A 86 5.99 8.78 14.36
N ARG A 87 7.28 8.46 14.59
CA ARG A 87 7.78 7.08 14.47
C ARG A 87 7.15 6.17 15.51
N ASP A 88 6.99 6.63 16.73
CA ASP A 88 6.39 5.85 17.81
C ASP A 88 4.92 5.49 17.50
N GLU A 89 4.14 6.43 16.96
CA GLU A 89 2.76 6.15 16.55
C GLU A 89 2.70 5.16 15.37
N LYS A 90 3.60 5.29 14.38
CA LYS A 90 3.72 4.30 13.30
C LYS A 90 4.05 2.91 13.82
N LEU A 91 4.95 2.80 14.81
CA LEU A 91 5.33 1.52 15.39
C LEU A 91 4.16 0.85 16.11
N LYS A 92 3.29 1.60 16.77
CA LYS A 92 2.06 1.06 17.37
C LYS A 92 1.14 0.44 16.32
N VAL A 93 0.98 1.08 15.16
CA VAL A 93 0.21 0.51 14.03
C VAL A 93 0.82 -0.81 13.58
N LEU A 94 2.12 -0.84 13.30
CA LEU A 94 2.81 -2.06 12.83
C LEU A 94 2.70 -3.21 13.83
N ARG A 95 2.79 -2.93 15.12
CA ARG A 95 2.63 -3.94 16.18
C ARG A 95 1.19 -4.45 16.31
N SER A 96 0.23 -3.67 15.88
CA SER A 96 -1.20 -4.02 15.88
C SER A 96 -1.66 -4.70 14.60
N LEU A 97 -0.79 -4.86 13.59
CA LEU A 97 -1.13 -5.61 12.38
C LEU A 97 -1.41 -7.06 12.73
N ARG A 98 -2.58 -7.55 12.29
CA ARG A 98 -2.94 -8.96 12.46
C ARG A 98 -1.96 -9.86 11.75
N LYS A 99 -1.37 -10.81 12.49
CA LYS A 99 -0.48 -11.82 11.91
C LYS A 99 -1.27 -12.71 10.95
N MET A 100 -0.70 -12.97 9.79
CA MET A 100 -1.26 -13.89 8.80
C MET A 100 -0.66 -15.29 8.99
N ASP A 101 -1.51 -16.28 9.24
CA ASP A 101 -1.16 -17.68 9.07
C ASP A 101 -1.26 -18.09 7.59
N LEU A 102 -0.93 -19.32 7.24
CA LEU A 102 -0.97 -19.81 5.86
C LEU A 102 -2.37 -19.72 5.23
N ASN A 103 -3.44 -19.91 6.02
CA ASN A 103 -4.80 -19.82 5.52
C ASN A 103 -5.18 -18.35 5.24
N ALA A 104 -4.82 -17.43 6.12
CA ALA A 104 -4.98 -16.00 5.91
C ALA A 104 -4.18 -15.53 4.69
N VAL A 105 -2.94 -15.97 4.53
CA VAL A 105 -2.14 -15.64 3.34
C VAL A 105 -2.86 -16.08 2.06
N ARG A 106 -3.37 -17.30 2.00
CA ARG A 106 -4.10 -17.80 0.80
C ARG A 106 -5.38 -17.04 0.51
N ARG A 107 -6.11 -16.62 1.54
CA ARG A 107 -7.38 -15.91 1.42
C ARG A 107 -7.23 -14.42 1.15
N ASP A 108 -6.22 -13.80 1.75
CA ASP A 108 -6.09 -12.36 1.87
C ASP A 108 -4.94 -11.78 1.04
N THR A 109 -4.27 -12.62 0.21
CA THR A 109 -3.18 -12.15 -0.65
C THR A 109 -3.31 -12.65 -2.08
N VAL A 110 -2.94 -11.79 -3.03
CA VAL A 110 -2.77 -12.15 -4.44
C VAL A 110 -1.39 -11.69 -4.87
N ARG A 111 -0.67 -12.56 -5.56
CA ARG A 111 0.62 -12.24 -6.18
C ARG A 111 0.58 -12.65 -7.66
N GLY A 112 1.29 -11.92 -8.49
CA GLY A 112 1.36 -12.23 -9.91
C GLY A 112 2.57 -11.59 -10.58
N GLN A 113 2.80 -11.99 -11.82
CA GLN A 113 3.77 -11.38 -12.71
C GLN A 113 3.02 -10.81 -13.91
N TYR A 114 3.50 -9.69 -14.49
CA TYR A 114 2.96 -9.23 -15.75
C TYR A 114 3.40 -10.15 -16.89
N THR A 115 2.51 -10.38 -17.81
CA THR A 115 2.74 -11.13 -19.05
C THR A 115 2.89 -10.20 -20.24
N ALA A 116 3.31 -10.70 -21.40
CA ALA A 116 3.32 -9.95 -22.62
C ALA A 116 1.92 -9.36 -22.93
N GLY A 117 1.89 -8.14 -23.43
CA GLY A 117 0.64 -7.41 -23.68
C GLY A 117 0.87 -6.08 -24.36
N VAL A 118 -0.07 -5.15 -24.18
CA VAL A 118 0.02 -3.78 -24.72
C VAL A 118 -0.01 -2.78 -23.56
N SER A 119 0.96 -1.87 -23.53
CA SER A 119 1.04 -0.77 -22.59
C SER A 119 1.14 0.55 -23.35
N GLU A 120 0.22 1.47 -23.10
CA GLU A 120 0.17 2.79 -23.77
C GLU A 120 0.22 2.68 -25.32
N GLY A 121 -0.47 1.66 -25.87
CA GLY A 121 -0.54 1.42 -27.31
C GLY A 121 0.67 0.70 -27.94
N THR A 122 1.69 0.36 -27.15
CA THR A 122 2.90 -0.33 -27.61
C THR A 122 2.93 -1.76 -27.06
N ALA A 123 3.31 -2.73 -27.91
CA ALA A 123 3.53 -4.10 -27.50
C ALA A 123 4.72 -4.17 -26.53
N VAL A 124 4.54 -4.88 -25.42
CA VAL A 124 5.56 -5.05 -24.37
C VAL A 124 5.68 -6.52 -23.99
N GLY A 125 6.89 -6.95 -23.66
CA GLY A 125 7.17 -8.31 -23.17
C GLY A 125 6.66 -8.54 -21.76
N GLY A 126 6.54 -9.83 -21.39
CA GLY A 126 6.27 -10.28 -20.04
C GLY A 126 7.50 -10.17 -19.14
N TYR A 127 7.30 -10.35 -17.85
CA TYR A 127 8.38 -10.26 -16.86
C TYR A 127 9.53 -11.23 -17.12
N LEU A 128 9.21 -12.47 -17.49
CA LEU A 128 10.20 -13.50 -17.79
C LEU A 128 10.94 -13.29 -19.12
N GLU A 129 10.48 -12.32 -19.92
CA GLU A 129 11.09 -11.91 -21.19
C GLU A 129 11.98 -10.66 -21.02
N GLU A 130 11.98 -10.05 -19.83
CA GLU A 130 12.80 -8.86 -19.55
C GLU A 130 14.29 -9.27 -19.40
N ASP A 131 15.15 -8.42 -19.94
CA ASP A 131 16.60 -8.64 -19.91
C ASP A 131 17.12 -8.71 -18.47
N GLY A 132 17.86 -9.75 -18.13
CA GLY A 132 18.41 -9.97 -16.79
C GLY A 132 17.43 -10.62 -15.78
N VAL A 133 16.24 -11.04 -16.21
CA VAL A 133 15.32 -11.85 -15.38
C VAL A 133 15.56 -13.34 -15.68
N PRO A 134 15.77 -14.21 -14.65
CA PRO A 134 15.83 -15.65 -14.86
C PRO A 134 14.52 -16.19 -15.45
N SER A 135 14.62 -17.07 -16.45
CA SER A 135 13.44 -17.61 -17.17
C SER A 135 12.46 -18.40 -16.28
N GLN A 136 12.89 -18.85 -15.11
CA GLN A 136 12.06 -19.56 -14.12
C GLN A 136 11.79 -18.73 -12.86
N SER A 137 11.98 -17.41 -12.93
CA SER A 137 11.70 -16.54 -11.79
C SER A 137 10.24 -16.61 -11.36
N THR A 138 10.02 -16.72 -10.06
CA THR A 138 8.70 -16.68 -9.42
C THR A 138 8.49 -15.37 -8.64
N THR A 139 9.38 -14.38 -8.84
CA THR A 139 9.32 -13.08 -8.17
C THR A 139 8.10 -12.30 -8.63
N GLU A 140 7.30 -11.87 -7.70
CA GLU A 140 6.06 -11.15 -7.98
C GLU A 140 6.32 -9.71 -8.43
N THR A 141 5.63 -9.28 -9.49
CA THR A 141 5.60 -7.90 -9.98
C THR A 141 4.29 -7.19 -9.64
N PHE A 142 3.34 -7.93 -9.07
CA PHE A 142 2.07 -7.45 -8.56
C PHE A 142 1.76 -8.11 -7.22
N VAL A 143 1.26 -7.29 -6.29
CA VAL A 143 0.76 -7.76 -4.98
C VAL A 143 -0.50 -7.01 -4.62
N ALA A 144 -1.50 -7.74 -4.14
CA ALA A 144 -2.65 -7.18 -3.43
C ALA A 144 -2.81 -7.92 -2.09
N LEU A 145 -3.00 -7.15 -1.02
CA LEU A 145 -3.14 -7.65 0.35
C LEU A 145 -4.39 -7.07 0.99
N ARG A 146 -5.11 -7.89 1.75
CA ARG A 146 -6.08 -7.43 2.72
C ARG A 146 -5.49 -7.61 4.12
N VAL A 147 -5.27 -6.52 4.84
CA VAL A 147 -4.72 -6.53 6.19
C VAL A 147 -5.71 -5.94 7.18
N HIS A 148 -5.59 -6.31 8.46
CA HIS A 148 -6.39 -5.79 9.56
C HIS A 148 -5.47 -5.27 10.66
N ILE A 149 -5.94 -4.23 11.35
CA ILE A 149 -5.25 -3.62 12.47
C ILE A 149 -6.08 -3.93 13.73
N ASP A 150 -5.52 -4.73 14.62
CA ASP A 150 -6.19 -5.21 15.82
C ASP A 150 -6.04 -4.20 16.98
N ASN A 151 -6.73 -3.06 16.83
CA ASN A 151 -6.89 -2.05 17.86
C ASN A 151 -8.30 -1.47 17.87
N ALA A 152 -8.64 -0.68 18.89
CA ALA A 152 -9.98 -0.10 19.05
C ALA A 152 -10.36 0.87 17.92
N ARG A 153 -9.39 1.59 17.34
CA ARG A 153 -9.64 2.55 16.26
C ARG A 153 -10.09 1.85 14.98
N TRP A 154 -9.50 0.70 14.65
CA TRP A 154 -9.65 0.04 13.36
C TRP A 154 -10.31 -1.33 13.43
N ALA A 155 -10.99 -1.63 14.54
CA ALA A 155 -11.68 -2.90 14.72
C ALA A 155 -12.61 -3.21 13.53
N ASN A 156 -12.37 -4.34 12.87
CA ASN A 156 -13.12 -4.85 11.71
C ASN A 156 -13.02 -4.01 10.42
N VAL A 157 -12.21 -2.96 10.35
CA VAL A 157 -11.98 -2.19 9.12
C VAL A 157 -10.92 -2.89 8.28
N PRO A 158 -11.20 -3.34 7.06
CA PRO A 158 -10.21 -3.91 6.16
C PRO A 158 -9.38 -2.81 5.50
N PHE A 159 -8.08 -3.04 5.40
CA PHE A 159 -7.15 -2.25 4.62
C PHE A 159 -6.69 -3.05 3.41
N PHE A 160 -6.87 -2.50 2.22
CA PHE A 160 -6.43 -3.10 0.96
C PHE A 160 -5.19 -2.39 0.46
N LEU A 161 -4.07 -3.10 0.39
CA LEU A 161 -2.82 -2.60 -0.15
C LEU A 161 -2.59 -3.21 -1.53
N ARG A 162 -2.31 -2.40 -2.54
CA ARG A 162 -2.09 -2.86 -3.89
C ARG A 162 -0.94 -2.15 -4.56
N THR A 163 -0.06 -2.91 -5.19
CA THR A 163 1.03 -2.39 -6.01
C THR A 163 1.29 -3.30 -7.20
N GLY A 164 1.83 -2.77 -8.27
CA GLY A 164 2.24 -3.55 -9.44
C GLY A 164 2.94 -2.72 -10.49
N LYS A 165 3.74 -3.40 -11.31
CA LYS A 165 4.35 -2.88 -12.55
C LYS A 165 3.52 -3.29 -13.76
N ARG A 166 3.68 -2.60 -14.90
CA ARG A 166 2.89 -2.80 -16.12
C ARG A 166 1.38 -2.75 -15.88
N MET A 167 0.96 -1.92 -14.94
CA MET A 167 -0.46 -1.66 -14.69
C MET A 167 -1.01 -0.68 -15.72
N GLN A 168 -2.32 -0.69 -15.91
CA GLN A 168 -3.01 0.16 -16.90
C GLN A 168 -2.75 1.66 -16.71
N ALA A 169 -2.54 2.11 -15.48
CA ALA A 169 -2.28 3.51 -15.17
C ALA A 169 -1.30 3.66 -13.99
N ARG A 170 -0.45 4.69 -14.05
CA ARG A 170 0.34 5.12 -12.90
C ARG A 170 -0.59 5.78 -11.88
N ARG A 171 -0.65 5.23 -10.66
CA ARG A 171 -1.48 5.75 -9.57
C ARG A 171 -0.73 5.73 -8.25
N SER A 172 -0.90 6.81 -7.48
CA SER A 172 -0.57 6.85 -6.05
C SER A 172 -1.82 7.38 -5.36
N GLN A 173 -2.60 6.50 -4.74
CA GLN A 173 -3.96 6.83 -4.29
C GLN A 173 -4.25 6.18 -2.94
N ILE A 174 -4.90 6.94 -2.07
CA ILE A 174 -5.52 6.47 -0.84
C ILE A 174 -7.01 6.77 -0.94
N ILE A 175 -7.84 5.76 -0.83
CA ILE A 175 -9.30 5.88 -0.80
C ILE A 175 -9.77 5.51 0.61
N ILE A 176 -10.49 6.41 1.24
CA ILE A 176 -11.19 6.19 2.51
C ILE A 176 -12.67 6.09 2.20
N GLU A 177 -13.22 4.91 2.36
CA GLU A 177 -14.65 4.66 2.19
C GLU A 177 -15.34 4.79 3.53
N PHE A 178 -16.24 5.77 3.66
CA PHE A 178 -17.04 5.94 4.88
C PHE A 178 -18.20 4.94 4.91
N ALA A 179 -18.67 4.63 6.10
CA ALA A 179 -19.82 3.77 6.30
C ALA A 179 -21.08 4.36 5.68
N ASP A 180 -21.93 3.49 5.16
CA ASP A 180 -23.21 3.86 4.54
C ASP A 180 -24.12 4.54 5.59
N GLN A 181 -24.85 5.56 5.16
CA GLN A 181 -25.82 6.23 6.02
C GLN A 181 -27.16 5.49 5.94
N PRO A 182 -27.92 5.42 7.06
CA PRO A 182 -29.18 4.66 7.10
C PRO A 182 -30.29 5.22 6.22
N PHE A 183 -30.08 6.38 5.59
CA PHE A 183 -31.06 7.05 4.73
C PHE A 183 -30.65 7.12 3.24
N SER A 184 -29.66 6.34 2.82
CA SER A 184 -29.24 6.27 1.41
C SER A 184 -29.99 5.17 0.66
#